data_ced5b389c65135aa24c4657b573fdcc8
#
_entry.id   ced5b389c65135aa24c4657b573fdcc8
#
_cell.length_a   1.000
_cell.length_b   1.000
_cell.length_c   1.000
_cell.angle_alpha   90.00
_cell.angle_beta   90.00
_cell.angle_gamma   90.00
#
_symmetry.space_group_name_H-M   'P 1'
#
loop_
_entity.id
_entity.type
_entity.pdbx_description
1 polymer ?
#
loop_
_entity_poly.entity_id
_entity_poly.type
_entity_poly.pdbx_seq_one_letter_code
_entity_poly.pdbx_strand_id
1 'polypeptide(L)'
;MKFYTNIQLIGNQFLIRGYENGKHITHREEWKPTLFVPSKRKTKYKTLEGESVEPIQPGFVRDCREFYKKYDEVENFKIYGNDRYVYQYISEKYPEDHIQFDIKKIRLVTIDIEVAAESGFPDVENVAEELLLISLQDYATKKVTTFGSRPFDNKDPNVNYIYCQNETILL
;
A
#
# COMPACT_ATOMS: atom_id res chain seq x y z
N MET A 1 2.36 -3.13 -22.02
CA MET A 1 2.07 -3.59 -20.65
C MET A 1 1.80 -2.37 -19.79
N LYS A 2 0.72 -2.43 -18.99
CA LYS A 2 0.35 -1.42 -17.98
C LYS A 2 0.18 -2.12 -16.64
N PHE A 3 0.82 -1.61 -15.59
CA PHE A 3 0.64 -2.11 -14.22
C PHE A 3 0.82 -0.99 -13.21
N TYR A 4 0.19 -1.14 -12.07
CA TYR A 4 0.35 -0.21 -10.94
C TYR A 4 1.41 -0.73 -9.96
N THR A 5 2.09 0.17 -9.29
CA THR A 5 2.99 -0.13 -8.17
C THR A 5 2.40 0.35 -6.85
N ASN A 6 1.55 1.39 -6.91
CA ASN A 6 0.84 1.91 -5.76
C ASN A 6 -0.43 2.62 -6.22
N ILE A 7 -1.53 2.40 -5.49
CA ILE A 7 -2.77 3.17 -5.62
C ILE A 7 -3.19 3.62 -4.24
N GLN A 8 -3.40 4.91 -4.10
CA GLN A 8 -3.71 5.55 -2.83
C GLN A 8 -4.90 6.48 -2.99
N LEU A 9 -5.86 6.40 -2.07
CA LEU A 9 -6.98 7.33 -2.01
C LEU A 9 -6.60 8.57 -1.19
N ILE A 10 -6.69 9.73 -1.82
CA ILE A 10 -6.44 11.04 -1.20
C ILE A 10 -7.67 11.91 -1.38
N GLY A 11 -8.48 12.05 -0.34
CA GLY A 11 -9.78 12.70 -0.43
C GLY A 11 -10.73 11.91 -1.36
N ASN A 12 -11.15 12.52 -2.48
CA ASN A 12 -11.97 11.90 -3.51
C ASN A 12 -11.16 11.40 -4.72
N GLN A 13 -9.85 11.61 -4.71
CA GLN A 13 -8.99 11.28 -5.85
C GLN A 13 -8.13 10.05 -5.57
N PHE A 14 -8.00 9.22 -6.58
CA PHE A 14 -7.06 8.11 -6.58
C PHE A 14 -5.74 8.58 -7.17
N LEU A 15 -4.67 8.49 -6.38
CA LEU A 15 -3.30 8.70 -6.85
C LEU A 15 -2.75 7.37 -7.30
N ILE A 16 -2.52 7.24 -8.59
CA ILE A 16 -2.00 6.04 -9.24
C ILE A 16 -0.53 6.25 -9.57
N ARG A 17 0.32 5.31 -9.15
CA ARG A 17 1.70 5.19 -9.57
C ARG A 17 1.90 3.84 -10.23
N GLY A 18 2.68 3.81 -11.30
CA GLY A 18 2.91 2.56 -12.03
C GLY A 18 3.71 2.75 -13.30
N TYR A 19 3.53 1.83 -14.22
CA TYR A 19 4.19 1.85 -15.52
C TYR A 19 3.19 1.61 -16.64
N GLU A 20 3.36 2.34 -17.73
CA GLU A 20 2.63 2.14 -18.98
C GLU A 20 3.61 2.23 -20.15
N ASN A 21 3.63 1.16 -20.97
CA ASN A 21 4.56 1.02 -22.11
C ASN A 21 6.04 1.27 -21.71
N GLY A 22 6.42 0.76 -20.54
CA GLY A 22 7.78 0.86 -20.00
C GLY A 22 8.15 2.21 -19.38
N LYS A 23 7.25 3.21 -19.41
CA LYS A 23 7.47 4.53 -18.80
C LYS A 23 6.77 4.61 -17.45
N HIS A 24 7.43 5.19 -16.46
CA HIS A 24 6.81 5.49 -15.18
C HIS A 24 5.67 6.50 -15.33
N ILE A 25 4.54 6.22 -14.69
CA ILE A 25 3.38 7.09 -14.66
C ILE A 25 3.02 7.46 -13.22
N THR A 26 2.59 8.70 -13.04
CA THR A 26 1.96 9.18 -11.82
C THR A 26 0.85 10.13 -12.24
N HIS A 27 -0.38 9.82 -11.87
CA HIS A 27 -1.51 10.68 -12.14
C HIS A 27 -2.58 10.56 -11.06
N ARG A 28 -3.50 11.50 -11.05
CA ARG A 28 -4.68 11.48 -10.20
C ARG A 28 -5.93 11.39 -11.05
N GLU A 29 -6.89 10.60 -10.60
CA GLU A 29 -8.21 10.57 -11.22
C GLU A 29 -9.32 10.49 -10.17
N GLU A 30 -10.47 10.99 -10.52
CA GLU A 30 -11.70 10.82 -9.77
C GLU A 30 -12.43 9.60 -10.30
N TRP A 31 -13.00 8.83 -9.38
CA TRP A 31 -13.74 7.63 -9.75
C TRP A 31 -14.92 7.45 -8.79
N LYS A 32 -16.02 6.91 -9.30
CA LYS A 32 -17.27 6.72 -8.54
C LYS A 32 -17.40 5.27 -8.14
N PRO A 33 -17.35 4.94 -6.85
CA PRO A 33 -17.59 3.58 -6.37
C PRO A 33 -19.00 3.10 -6.68
N THR A 34 -19.13 1.79 -6.85
CA THR A 34 -20.43 1.12 -6.96
C THR A 34 -20.75 0.47 -5.63
N LEU A 35 -21.91 0.81 -5.08
CA LEU A 35 -22.54 0.15 -3.93
C LEU A 35 -23.71 -0.67 -4.42
N PHE A 36 -24.26 -1.54 -3.56
CA PHE A 36 -25.42 -2.34 -3.89
C PHE A 36 -26.46 -2.21 -2.78
N VAL A 37 -27.72 -2.20 -3.18
CA VAL A 37 -28.86 -2.15 -2.27
C VAL A 37 -29.82 -3.30 -2.58
N PRO A 38 -30.68 -3.74 -1.62
CA PRO A 38 -31.67 -4.77 -1.84
C PRO A 38 -32.56 -4.44 -3.04
N SER A 39 -32.80 -5.41 -3.91
CA SER A 39 -33.72 -5.27 -5.05
C SER A 39 -34.91 -6.18 -4.94
N LYS A 40 -36.09 -5.64 -5.14
CA LYS A 40 -37.33 -6.43 -5.23
C LYS A 40 -37.43 -7.21 -6.56
N ARG A 41 -36.57 -6.86 -7.53
CA ARG A 41 -36.53 -7.52 -8.83
C ARG A 41 -35.42 -8.56 -8.86
N LYS A 42 -35.60 -9.61 -9.67
CA LYS A 42 -34.51 -10.55 -9.93
C LYS A 42 -33.43 -9.87 -10.76
N THR A 43 -32.22 -9.78 -10.23
CA THR A 43 -31.04 -9.18 -10.91
C THR A 43 -29.96 -10.24 -11.11
N LYS A 44 -28.94 -9.90 -11.87
CA LYS A 44 -27.72 -10.74 -12.00
C LYS A 44 -26.80 -10.65 -10.77
N TYR A 45 -26.99 -9.63 -9.95
CA TYR A 45 -26.20 -9.42 -8.74
C TYR A 45 -26.91 -10.02 -7.53
N LYS A 46 -26.14 -10.72 -6.70
CA LYS A 46 -26.65 -11.38 -5.51
C LYS A 46 -25.70 -11.19 -4.33
N THR A 47 -26.25 -11.21 -3.12
CA THR A 47 -25.45 -11.35 -1.90
C THR A 47 -24.89 -12.77 -1.81
N LEU A 48 -24.04 -13.02 -0.82
CA LEU A 48 -23.54 -14.36 -0.52
C LEU A 48 -24.66 -15.33 -0.13
N GLU A 49 -25.74 -14.81 0.46
CA GLU A 49 -26.94 -15.55 0.83
C GLU A 49 -27.91 -15.77 -0.34
N GLY A 50 -27.61 -15.21 -1.52
CA GLY A 50 -28.40 -15.38 -2.75
C GLY A 50 -29.50 -14.35 -2.94
N GLU A 51 -29.62 -13.33 -2.09
CA GLU A 51 -30.60 -12.25 -2.23
C GLU A 51 -30.27 -11.35 -3.41
N SER A 52 -31.29 -10.86 -4.11
CA SER A 52 -31.10 -9.97 -5.25
C SER A 52 -30.75 -8.56 -4.79
N VAL A 53 -29.69 -7.99 -5.37
CA VAL A 53 -29.27 -6.61 -5.14
C VAL A 53 -29.11 -5.86 -6.47
N GLU A 54 -29.22 -4.54 -6.43
CA GLU A 54 -29.00 -3.69 -7.58
C GLU A 54 -27.89 -2.67 -7.32
N PRO A 55 -27.08 -2.36 -8.35
CA PRO A 55 -25.97 -1.42 -8.20
C PRO A 55 -26.48 0.02 -8.15
N ILE A 56 -25.86 0.82 -7.31
CA ILE A 56 -26.06 2.26 -7.21
C ILE A 56 -24.71 2.98 -7.19
N GLN A 57 -24.68 4.19 -7.69
CA GLN A 57 -23.51 5.07 -7.61
C GLN A 57 -23.92 6.41 -6.97
N PRO A 58 -23.87 6.54 -5.64
CA PRO A 58 -24.25 7.77 -4.95
C PRO A 58 -23.43 9.01 -5.38
N GLY A 59 -22.21 8.78 -5.84
CA GLY A 59 -21.29 9.82 -6.27
C GLY A 59 -19.83 9.38 -6.09
N PHE A 60 -18.95 10.32 -5.73
CA PHE A 60 -17.56 10.02 -5.41
C PHE A 60 -17.43 9.35 -4.02
N VAL A 61 -16.22 9.05 -3.62
CA VAL A 61 -15.94 8.34 -2.35
C VAL A 61 -16.59 9.01 -1.14
N ARG A 62 -16.56 10.35 -1.09
CA ARG A 62 -17.21 11.11 -0.02
C ARG A 62 -18.73 10.89 0.00
N ASP A 63 -19.35 10.97 -1.16
CA ASP A 63 -20.80 10.80 -1.30
C ASP A 63 -21.23 9.39 -0.91
N CYS A 64 -20.43 8.37 -1.26
CA CYS A 64 -20.64 6.99 -0.84
C CYS A 64 -20.56 6.81 0.68
N ARG A 65 -19.60 7.47 1.36
CA ARG A 65 -19.48 7.45 2.82
C ARG A 65 -20.65 8.16 3.49
N GLU A 66 -21.09 9.29 2.95
CA GLU A 66 -22.28 10.01 3.43
C GLU A 66 -23.54 9.18 3.22
N PHE A 67 -23.64 8.47 2.10
CA PHE A 67 -24.74 7.55 1.83
C PHE A 67 -24.77 6.41 2.86
N TYR A 68 -23.64 5.76 3.14
CA TYR A 68 -23.56 4.77 4.21
C TYR A 68 -24.04 5.33 5.53
N LYS A 69 -23.46 6.43 5.97
CA LYS A 69 -23.81 7.08 7.25
C LYS A 69 -25.29 7.44 7.35
N LYS A 70 -25.90 7.83 6.24
CA LYS A 70 -27.32 8.23 6.21
C LYS A 70 -28.27 7.04 6.36
N TYR A 71 -27.90 5.86 5.86
CA TYR A 71 -28.79 4.70 5.75
C TYR A 71 -28.37 3.51 6.60
N ASP A 72 -27.26 3.58 7.35
CA ASP A 72 -26.71 2.48 8.16
C ASP A 72 -27.68 2.01 9.25
N GLU A 73 -28.46 2.94 9.81
CA GLU A 73 -29.43 2.66 10.87
C GLU A 73 -30.87 2.45 10.35
N VAL A 74 -31.08 2.45 9.03
CA VAL A 74 -32.42 2.28 8.46
C VAL A 74 -32.78 0.80 8.46
N GLU A 75 -33.81 0.45 9.24
CA GLU A 75 -34.30 -0.93 9.34
C GLU A 75 -34.66 -1.50 7.96
N ASN A 76 -34.21 -2.72 7.68
CA ASN A 76 -34.44 -3.44 6.42
C ASN A 76 -33.83 -2.77 5.16
N PHE A 77 -32.93 -1.81 5.33
CA PHE A 77 -32.18 -1.21 4.23
C PHE A 77 -30.70 -1.43 4.41
N LYS A 78 -30.21 -2.56 3.92
CA LYS A 78 -28.80 -2.92 4.02
C LYS A 78 -28.04 -2.47 2.78
N ILE A 79 -26.88 -1.84 3.00
CA ILE A 79 -25.97 -1.44 1.93
C ILE A 79 -24.86 -2.49 1.83
N TYR A 80 -24.62 -2.95 0.61
CA TYR A 80 -23.58 -3.91 0.30
C TYR A 80 -22.53 -3.25 -0.59
N GLY A 81 -21.33 -3.80 -0.58
CA GLY A 81 -20.21 -3.36 -1.37
C GLY A 81 -18.93 -3.31 -0.53
N ASN A 82 -17.82 -3.01 -1.18
CA ASN A 82 -16.53 -2.92 -0.50
C ASN A 82 -16.29 -1.47 -0.09
N ASP A 83 -16.19 -1.19 1.20
CA ASP A 83 -15.85 0.12 1.78
C ASP A 83 -14.37 0.50 1.56
N ARG A 84 -13.55 -0.48 1.24
CA ARG A 84 -12.15 -0.27 0.82
C ARG A 84 -12.09 0.07 -0.66
N TYR A 85 -12.47 1.26 -1.02
CA TYR A 85 -12.63 1.72 -2.41
C TYR A 85 -11.40 1.57 -3.29
N VAL A 86 -10.18 1.53 -2.72
CA VAL A 86 -8.96 1.25 -3.48
C VAL A 86 -9.01 -0.12 -4.13
N TYR A 87 -9.49 -1.15 -3.43
CA TYR A 87 -9.62 -2.50 -4.00
C TYR A 87 -10.72 -2.59 -5.05
N GLN A 88 -11.83 -1.88 -4.84
CA GLN A 88 -12.88 -1.84 -5.84
C GLN A 88 -12.38 -1.15 -7.13
N TYR A 89 -11.66 -0.04 -6.99
CA TYR A 89 -11.00 0.64 -8.10
C TYR A 89 -10.03 -0.30 -8.84
N ILE A 90 -9.17 -1.02 -8.12
CA ILE A 90 -8.22 -1.98 -8.70
C ILE A 90 -8.97 -3.07 -9.48
N SER A 91 -9.98 -3.68 -8.87
CA SER A 91 -10.79 -4.73 -9.51
C SER A 91 -11.49 -4.27 -10.79
N GLU A 92 -11.90 -3.01 -10.87
CA GLU A 92 -12.54 -2.46 -12.06
C GLU A 92 -11.54 -2.06 -13.15
N LYS A 93 -10.44 -1.39 -12.76
CA LYS A 93 -9.46 -0.85 -13.72
C LYS A 93 -8.39 -1.85 -14.17
N TYR A 94 -8.20 -2.89 -13.39
CA TYR A 94 -7.25 -3.97 -13.62
C TYR A 94 -7.94 -5.35 -13.48
N PRO A 95 -8.92 -5.66 -14.35
CA PRO A 95 -9.83 -6.81 -14.18
C PRO A 95 -9.18 -8.17 -14.49
N GLU A 96 -7.92 -8.20 -14.85
CA GLU A 96 -7.21 -9.44 -15.17
C GLU A 96 -6.95 -10.27 -13.92
N ASP A 97 -7.15 -11.59 -14.00
CA ASP A 97 -6.90 -12.53 -12.90
C ASP A 97 -5.44 -12.52 -12.42
N HIS A 98 -4.54 -12.14 -13.32
CA HIS A 98 -3.12 -11.97 -13.03
C HIS A 98 -2.65 -10.59 -13.48
N ILE A 99 -2.38 -9.72 -12.52
CA ILE A 99 -1.74 -8.43 -12.80
C ILE A 99 -0.29 -8.72 -13.18
N GLN A 100 0.00 -8.61 -14.47
CA GLN A 100 1.36 -8.74 -14.97
C GLN A 100 2.16 -7.51 -14.60
N PHE A 101 3.31 -7.70 -13.98
CA PHE A 101 4.23 -6.61 -13.65
C PHE A 101 5.66 -6.97 -14.06
N ASP A 102 6.48 -5.98 -14.32
CA ASP A 102 7.90 -6.13 -14.60
C ASP A 102 8.72 -5.80 -13.38
N ILE A 103 9.17 -6.80 -12.65
CA ILE A 103 9.98 -6.66 -11.44
C ILE A 103 11.25 -5.84 -11.67
N LYS A 104 11.81 -5.86 -12.90
CA LYS A 104 13.01 -5.08 -13.26
C LYS A 104 12.77 -3.57 -13.25
N LYS A 105 11.50 -3.14 -13.30
CA LYS A 105 11.11 -1.74 -13.20
C LYS A 105 10.88 -1.30 -11.76
N ILE A 106 10.78 -2.25 -10.82
CA ILE A 106 10.52 -1.97 -9.41
C ILE A 106 11.83 -2.09 -8.65
N ARG A 107 12.26 -1.00 -8.03
CA ARG A 107 13.42 -1.02 -7.13
C ARG A 107 12.96 -1.47 -5.74
N LEU A 108 13.40 -2.66 -5.34
CA LEU A 108 13.16 -3.21 -4.00
C LEU A 108 14.44 -3.04 -3.17
N VAL A 109 14.30 -2.45 -2.00
CA VAL A 109 15.37 -2.29 -1.02
C VAL A 109 14.88 -2.83 0.31
N THR A 110 15.63 -3.76 0.89
CA THR A 110 15.43 -4.20 2.27
C THR A 110 16.20 -3.26 3.18
N ILE A 111 15.56 -2.81 4.26
CA ILE A 111 16.18 -2.02 5.31
C ILE A 111 16.20 -2.85 6.58
N ASP A 112 17.33 -2.90 7.25
CA ASP A 112 17.50 -3.51 8.54
C ASP A 112 18.21 -2.54 9.49
N ILE A 113 17.77 -2.49 10.75
CA ILE A 113 18.24 -1.50 11.73
C ILE A 113 18.62 -2.25 13.01
N GLU A 114 19.82 -1.99 13.51
CA GLU A 114 20.34 -2.54 14.76
C GLU A 114 20.58 -1.45 15.79
N VAL A 115 20.12 -1.69 17.00
CA VAL A 115 20.29 -0.80 18.16
C VAL A 115 20.99 -1.51 19.31
N ALA A 116 21.60 -0.75 20.22
CA ALA A 116 22.32 -1.27 21.41
C ALA A 116 21.33 -1.62 22.53
N ALA A 117 20.40 -2.54 22.29
CA ALA A 117 19.49 -3.03 23.34
C ALA A 117 20.21 -4.04 24.24
N GLU A 118 20.18 -3.83 25.56
CA GLU A 118 20.79 -4.77 26.54
C GLU A 118 19.97 -6.07 26.68
N SER A 119 18.66 -5.99 26.48
CA SER A 119 17.76 -7.15 26.55
C SER A 119 16.54 -6.98 25.65
N GLY A 120 16.28 -7.97 24.79
CA GLY A 120 15.07 -8.02 23.97
C GLY A 120 15.00 -6.96 22.88
N PHE A 121 13.79 -6.45 22.62
CA PHE A 121 13.56 -5.38 21.64
C PHE A 121 13.71 -4.01 22.31
N PRO A 122 14.10 -2.97 21.53
CA PRO A 122 14.18 -1.61 22.04
C PRO A 122 12.82 -1.11 22.54
N ASP A 123 12.86 -0.28 23.59
CA ASP A 123 11.67 0.36 24.13
C ASP A 123 11.28 1.54 23.23
N VAL A 124 10.12 1.43 22.57
CA VAL A 124 9.62 2.48 21.65
C VAL A 124 9.10 3.73 22.37
N GLU A 125 8.82 3.64 23.68
CA GLU A 125 8.37 4.77 24.49
C GLU A 125 9.56 5.53 25.10
N ASN A 126 10.64 4.80 25.42
CA ASN A 126 11.84 5.37 25.99
C ASN A 126 13.03 5.11 25.06
N VAL A 127 13.17 5.95 24.05
CA VAL A 127 14.16 5.84 22.96
C VAL A 127 15.57 6.18 23.51
N ALA A 128 16.12 5.29 24.35
CA ALA A 128 17.41 5.48 25.01
C ALA A 128 18.56 4.70 24.34
N GLU A 129 18.23 3.73 23.50
CA GLU A 129 19.21 2.86 22.86
C GLU A 129 19.92 3.56 21.70
N GLU A 130 21.25 3.41 21.68
CA GLU A 130 22.09 3.90 20.60
C GLU A 130 21.80 3.16 19.29
N LEU A 131 21.62 3.89 18.19
CA LEU A 131 21.54 3.32 16.85
C LEU A 131 22.93 2.89 16.39
N LEU A 132 23.11 1.59 16.16
CA LEU A 132 24.39 1.00 15.80
C LEU A 132 24.61 0.89 14.29
N LEU A 133 23.60 0.37 13.58
CA LEU A 133 23.71 0.06 12.16
C LEU A 133 22.38 0.35 11.44
N ILE A 134 22.50 0.81 10.18
CA ILE A 134 21.42 0.76 9.18
C ILE A 134 21.97 0.04 7.96
N SER A 135 21.38 -1.08 7.60
CA SER A 135 21.75 -1.87 6.43
C SER A 135 20.69 -1.78 5.35
N LEU A 136 21.13 -1.49 4.12
CA LEU A 136 20.30 -1.42 2.93
C LEU A 136 20.74 -2.47 1.92
N GLN A 137 19.86 -3.40 1.56
CA GLN A 137 20.14 -4.38 0.50
C GLN A 137 19.29 -4.10 -0.73
N ASP A 138 19.95 -3.86 -1.85
CA ASP A 138 19.30 -3.80 -3.16
C ASP A 138 18.96 -5.23 -3.63
N TYR A 139 17.66 -5.47 -3.88
CA TYR A 139 17.16 -6.80 -4.23
C TYR A 139 17.72 -7.33 -5.56
N ALA A 140 17.90 -6.45 -6.55
CA ALA A 140 18.31 -6.84 -7.88
C ALA A 140 19.80 -7.19 -7.95
N THR A 141 20.64 -6.39 -7.31
CA THR A 141 22.10 -6.55 -7.33
C THR A 141 22.66 -7.38 -6.18
N LYS A 142 21.86 -7.59 -5.12
CA LYS A 142 22.25 -8.21 -3.85
C LYS A 142 23.35 -7.46 -3.09
N LYS A 143 23.72 -6.28 -3.55
CA LYS A 143 24.70 -5.43 -2.85
C LYS A 143 24.08 -4.88 -1.57
N VAL A 144 24.87 -4.88 -0.52
CA VAL A 144 24.51 -4.34 0.78
C VAL A 144 25.33 -3.06 1.02
N THR A 145 24.70 -2.01 1.48
CA THR A 145 25.33 -0.83 2.03
C THR A 145 24.95 -0.72 3.51
N THR A 146 25.95 -0.75 4.38
CA THR A 146 25.76 -0.64 5.83
C THR A 146 26.38 0.65 6.33
N PHE A 147 25.59 1.47 6.99
CA PHE A 147 26.03 2.62 7.75
C PHE A 147 26.19 2.19 9.21
N GLY A 148 27.30 2.51 9.86
CA GLY A 148 27.54 2.07 11.22
C GLY A 148 28.23 3.12 12.07
N SER A 149 27.85 3.17 13.37
CA SER A 149 28.41 4.10 14.37
C SER A 149 29.78 3.70 14.89
N ARG A 150 30.28 2.51 14.54
CA ARG A 150 31.58 1.98 15.01
C ARG A 150 32.49 1.62 13.85
N PRO A 151 33.83 1.83 13.95
CA PRO A 151 34.77 1.36 12.93
C PRO A 151 34.69 -0.17 12.76
N PHE A 152 34.63 -0.61 11.50
CA PHE A 152 34.61 -2.02 11.16
C PHE A 152 35.43 -2.31 9.90
N ASP A 153 36.32 -3.29 9.98
CA ASP A 153 37.12 -3.77 8.86
C ASP A 153 36.34 -4.80 8.04
N ASN A 154 35.56 -4.30 7.08
CA ASN A 154 34.76 -5.15 6.23
C ASN A 154 35.61 -5.89 5.19
N LYS A 155 35.47 -7.23 5.13
CA LYS A 155 36.16 -8.11 4.18
C LYS A 155 35.25 -8.69 3.10
N ASP A 156 33.93 -8.47 3.19
CA ASP A 156 33.00 -8.94 2.17
C ASP A 156 32.89 -7.95 1.01
N PRO A 157 33.26 -8.35 -0.22
CA PRO A 157 33.22 -7.46 -1.38
C PRO A 157 31.78 -7.06 -1.80
N ASN A 158 30.75 -7.75 -1.32
CA ASN A 158 29.36 -7.43 -1.60
C ASN A 158 28.77 -6.41 -0.60
N VAL A 159 29.52 -6.11 0.46
CA VAL A 159 29.10 -5.16 1.50
C VAL A 159 29.94 -3.89 1.38
N ASN A 160 29.29 -2.76 1.23
CA ASN A 160 29.90 -1.45 1.35
C ASN A 160 29.64 -0.92 2.75
N TYR A 161 30.67 -0.92 3.62
CA TYR A 161 30.54 -0.38 4.96
C TYR A 161 30.96 1.09 4.99
N ILE A 162 30.13 1.95 5.56
CA ILE A 162 30.33 3.38 5.71
C ILE A 162 30.33 3.71 7.22
N TYR A 163 31.48 4.11 7.73
CA TYR A 163 31.59 4.55 9.12
C TYR A 163 30.99 5.96 9.29
N CYS A 164 30.11 6.10 10.25
CA CYS A 164 29.46 7.35 10.66
C CYS A 164 29.92 7.69 12.08
N GLN A 165 30.48 8.88 12.30
CA GLN A 165 31.06 9.27 13.61
C GLN A 165 30.02 9.40 14.73
N ASN A 166 28.75 9.59 14.39
CA ASN A 166 27.64 9.74 15.31
C ASN A 166 26.31 9.42 14.59
N GLU A 167 25.24 9.29 15.37
CA GLU A 167 23.89 9.01 14.84
C GLU A 167 23.37 10.07 13.86
N THR A 168 23.70 11.33 14.05
CA THR A 168 23.28 12.41 13.14
C THR A 168 23.83 12.24 11.73
N ILE A 169 25.02 11.65 11.60
CA ILE A 169 25.65 11.36 10.29
C ILE A 169 25.10 10.01 9.75
N LEU A 170 24.69 9.11 10.63
CA LEU A 170 24.15 7.81 10.27
C LEU A 170 22.73 7.93 9.70
N LEU A 171 21.93 8.88 10.19
CA LEU A 171 20.59 9.21 9.72
C LEU A 171 20.60 10.23 8.55
#